data_fa52c6173151fe704097d64eb5af096c
#
_entry.id   fa52c6173151fe704097d64eb5af096c
#
_cell.length_a   1.000
_cell.length_b   1.000
_cell.length_c   1.000
_cell.angle_alpha   90.00
_cell.angle_beta   90.00
_cell.angle_gamma   90.00
#
_symmetry.space_group_name_H-M   'P 1'
#
loop_
_entity.id
_entity.type
_entity.pdbx_description
1 polymer ?
#
loop_
_entity_poly.entity_id
_entity_poly.type
_entity_poly.pdbx_seq_one_letter_code
_entity_poly.pdbx_strand_id
1 'polypeptide(L)'
;PWTASPWMKDNNSWVGGKLKPEYYKTWALFFSKYANEYKNEGIDIWGFTVENEPMGNGNNWESMVFSPDEMTHFVKKHLGPTLESNGQGDLVILGFDQNRGDLKEWVDVMYKNEANSKYYDGTAIHWYESTYDYFPEELQYAHQKAPNKHLIQAEACIDSEVPAWKDDAWYWSKQATDWGFDWREPAKKYLHPKYAPVNRYARDIIGCLNNWVDGWVDWNMVLDRQGGPNWFKNWCVAPIIVDTELDEVYLTPLYYVMSHFSKFIRPGAHIIKVQNTDNDLMVSACKNPDGSAVVV
;
A
#
# COMPACT_ATOMS: atom_id res chain seq x y z
N PRO A 1 7.08 9.01 3.22
CA PRO A 1 7.74 9.05 4.56
C PRO A 1 6.75 8.70 5.66
N TRP A 2 7.28 8.35 6.85
CA TRP A 2 6.46 8.05 8.03
C TRP A 2 6.38 9.22 8.99
N THR A 3 7.37 10.10 8.97
CA THR A 3 7.39 11.28 9.83
C THR A 3 8.53 12.24 9.46
N ALA A 4 8.32 13.50 9.75
CA ALA A 4 9.40 14.48 9.80
C ALA A 4 10.20 14.37 11.11
N SER A 5 11.39 14.97 11.14
CA SER A 5 12.19 15.03 12.36
C SER A 5 11.42 15.67 13.52
N PRO A 6 11.61 15.22 14.79
CA PRO A 6 10.86 15.71 15.93
C PRO A 6 10.84 17.24 16.08
N TRP A 7 11.97 17.90 15.85
CA TRP A 7 12.06 19.36 15.98
C TRP A 7 11.20 20.15 14.97
N MET A 8 10.80 19.48 13.86
CA MET A 8 9.89 20.06 12.86
C MET A 8 8.41 19.89 13.25
N LYS A 9 8.11 19.08 14.27
CA LYS A 9 6.75 18.75 14.67
C LYS A 9 6.33 19.49 15.96
N ASP A 10 5.04 19.71 16.11
CA ASP A 10 4.47 20.44 17.24
C ASP A 10 4.64 19.74 18.59
N ASN A 11 4.69 18.39 18.57
CA ASN A 11 4.88 17.56 19.76
C ASN A 11 6.34 17.19 20.06
N ASN A 12 7.28 17.59 19.21
CA ASN A 12 8.71 17.29 19.32
C ASN A 12 9.01 15.78 19.52
N SER A 13 8.24 14.89 18.88
CA SER A 13 8.31 13.44 18.99
C SER A 13 8.42 12.78 17.61
N TRP A 14 9.01 11.58 17.53
CA TRP A 14 8.95 10.73 16.34
C TRP A 14 7.53 10.22 16.07
N VAL A 15 6.68 10.10 17.10
CA VAL A 15 5.37 9.50 17.01
C VAL A 15 4.28 10.58 17.09
N GLY A 16 3.33 10.52 16.17
CA GLY A 16 2.21 11.48 16.10
C GLY A 16 2.67 12.93 15.88
N GLY A 17 1.82 13.88 16.23
CA GLY A 17 2.04 15.31 16.03
C GLY A 17 1.91 15.76 14.59
N LYS A 18 1.93 17.07 14.40
CA LYS A 18 1.77 17.72 13.09
C LYS A 18 3.03 18.46 12.69
N LEU A 19 3.30 18.49 11.40
CA LEU A 19 4.35 19.34 10.84
C LEU A 19 4.03 20.82 11.11
N LYS A 20 4.99 21.56 11.71
CA LYS A 20 4.82 22.98 11.94
C LYS A 20 4.86 23.76 10.63
N PRO A 21 3.99 24.76 10.42
CA PRO A 21 3.90 25.52 9.16
C PRO A 21 5.20 26.18 8.72
N GLU A 22 6.02 26.64 9.66
CA GLU A 22 7.33 27.24 9.37
C GLU A 22 8.32 26.27 8.70
N TYR A 23 8.08 24.95 8.81
CA TYR A 23 8.93 23.91 8.19
C TYR A 23 8.34 23.30 6.92
N TYR A 24 7.20 23.72 6.45
CA TYR A 24 6.59 23.19 5.22
C TYR A 24 7.53 23.28 4.00
N LYS A 25 8.22 24.41 3.84
CA LYS A 25 9.20 24.56 2.75
C LYS A 25 10.41 23.63 2.93
N THR A 26 10.88 23.48 4.16
CA THR A 26 12.01 22.60 4.48
C THR A 26 11.65 21.13 4.21
N TRP A 27 10.44 20.73 4.59
CA TRP A 27 9.96 19.37 4.36
C TRP A 27 9.74 19.10 2.86
N ALA A 28 9.17 20.04 2.12
CA ALA A 28 9.06 19.93 0.65
C ALA A 28 10.43 19.81 -0.03
N LEU A 29 11.42 20.59 0.44
CA LEU A 29 12.80 20.47 -0.08
C LEU A 29 13.44 19.12 0.25
N PHE A 30 13.07 18.47 1.34
CA PHE A 30 13.52 17.11 1.67
C PHE A 30 13.13 16.11 0.58
N PHE A 31 11.88 16.13 0.10
CA PHE A 31 11.44 15.26 -1.01
C PHE A 31 12.27 15.48 -2.28
N SER A 32 12.50 16.75 -2.63
CA SER A 32 13.31 17.10 -3.80
C SER A 32 14.74 16.59 -3.68
N LYS A 33 15.36 16.79 -2.52
CA LYS A 33 16.72 16.30 -2.26
C LYS A 33 16.77 14.76 -2.26
N TYR A 34 15.79 14.11 -1.65
CA TYR A 34 15.69 12.66 -1.64
C TYR A 34 15.70 12.09 -3.07
N ALA A 35 14.85 12.62 -3.95
CA ALA A 35 14.82 12.17 -5.35
C ALA A 35 16.15 12.41 -6.07
N ASN A 36 16.79 13.55 -5.85
CA ASN A 36 18.08 13.85 -6.46
C ASN A 36 19.20 12.92 -5.97
N GLU A 37 19.27 12.65 -4.67
CA GLU A 37 20.32 11.77 -4.14
C GLU A 37 20.16 10.32 -4.63
N TYR A 38 18.92 9.80 -4.68
CA TYR A 38 18.69 8.50 -5.29
C TYR A 38 19.03 8.46 -6.77
N LYS A 39 18.71 9.51 -7.51
CA LYS A 39 19.11 9.63 -8.93
C LYS A 39 20.63 9.65 -9.10
N ASN A 40 21.37 10.31 -8.21
CA ASN A 40 22.84 10.32 -8.22
C ASN A 40 23.42 8.90 -8.01
N GLU A 41 22.71 8.04 -7.28
CA GLU A 41 23.05 6.63 -7.09
C GLU A 41 22.52 5.71 -8.23
N GLY A 42 21.96 6.29 -9.28
CA GLY A 42 21.45 5.55 -10.44
C GLY A 42 20.05 4.96 -10.24
N ILE A 43 19.29 5.41 -9.23
CA ILE A 43 17.95 4.97 -8.92
C ILE A 43 16.97 6.11 -9.20
N ASP A 44 16.21 6.00 -10.27
CA ASP A 44 15.18 6.98 -10.59
C ASP A 44 13.93 6.74 -9.73
N ILE A 45 13.59 7.74 -8.91
CA ILE A 45 12.31 7.74 -8.17
C ILE A 45 11.18 8.08 -9.14
N TRP A 46 10.13 7.25 -9.16
CA TRP A 46 8.92 7.50 -9.95
C TRP A 46 8.00 8.53 -9.28
N GLY A 47 7.86 8.45 -7.97
CA GLY A 47 6.95 9.33 -7.23
C GLY A 47 7.01 9.11 -5.73
N PHE A 48 6.13 9.81 -5.02
CA PHE A 48 6.02 9.79 -3.57
C PHE A 48 4.57 9.67 -3.13
N THR A 49 4.32 8.98 -2.02
CA THR A 49 3.19 9.32 -1.15
C THR A 49 3.62 10.47 -0.22
N VAL A 50 2.68 11.32 0.14
CA VAL A 50 2.98 12.54 0.94
C VAL A 50 3.34 12.19 2.37
N GLU A 51 2.58 11.28 2.97
CA GLU A 51 2.79 10.76 4.32
C GLU A 51 2.15 9.38 4.44
N ASN A 52 2.85 8.45 5.07
CA ASN A 52 2.30 7.13 5.39
C ASN A 52 1.31 7.24 6.55
N GLU A 53 0.11 6.71 6.37
CA GLU A 53 -0.94 6.65 7.39
C GLU A 53 -1.18 7.99 8.12
N PRO A 54 -1.55 9.04 7.39
CA PRO A 54 -1.64 10.41 7.93
C PRO A 54 -2.70 10.60 9.00
N MET A 55 -3.57 9.62 9.23
CA MET A 55 -4.53 9.62 10.34
C MET A 55 -3.94 9.06 11.62
N GLY A 56 -2.69 8.59 11.57
CA GLY A 56 -1.97 7.97 12.67
C GLY A 56 -2.05 6.45 12.69
N ASN A 57 -1.21 5.83 13.48
CA ASN A 57 -1.06 4.38 13.59
C ASN A 57 -1.23 3.88 15.05
N GLY A 58 -2.02 4.55 15.84
CA GLY A 58 -2.23 4.20 17.25
C GLY A 58 -1.01 4.45 18.16
N ASN A 59 -0.06 5.27 17.73
CA ASN A 59 1.21 5.55 18.42
C ASN A 59 2.14 4.33 18.55
N ASN A 60 2.04 3.38 17.65
CA ASN A 60 2.83 2.14 17.68
C ASN A 60 4.25 2.34 17.17
N TRP A 61 4.43 3.17 16.13
CA TRP A 61 5.73 3.48 15.52
C TRP A 61 5.76 4.93 15.02
N GLU A 62 6.80 5.29 14.29
CA GLU A 62 6.96 6.63 13.74
C GLU A 62 5.75 7.02 12.91
N SER A 63 5.28 8.25 13.13
CA SER A 63 4.10 8.78 12.44
C SER A 63 4.03 10.29 12.49
N MET A 64 3.30 10.86 11.56
CA MET A 64 2.96 12.28 11.54
C MET A 64 1.53 12.44 11.01
N VAL A 65 0.77 13.33 11.61
CA VAL A 65 -0.65 13.48 11.31
C VAL A 65 -0.89 14.63 10.34
N PHE A 66 -1.70 14.36 9.32
CA PHE A 66 -2.32 15.36 8.46
C PHE A 66 -3.83 15.16 8.42
N SER A 67 -4.59 16.24 8.42
CA SER A 67 -5.96 16.20 7.89
C SER A 67 -5.95 16.30 6.35
N PRO A 68 -7.06 15.97 5.67
CA PRO A 68 -7.17 16.13 4.22
C PRO A 68 -6.85 17.54 3.74
N ASP A 69 -7.33 18.56 4.47
CA ASP A 69 -7.06 19.97 4.16
C ASP A 69 -5.58 20.36 4.36
N GLU A 70 -4.97 19.91 5.46
CA GLU A 70 -3.55 20.20 5.75
C GLU A 70 -2.63 19.55 4.70
N MET A 71 -2.85 18.30 4.33
CA MET A 71 -2.09 17.62 3.29
C MET A 71 -2.28 18.32 1.95
N THR A 72 -3.51 18.65 1.57
CA THR A 72 -3.80 19.35 0.33
C THR A 72 -3.17 20.73 0.29
N HIS A 73 -3.17 21.45 1.42
CA HIS A 73 -2.46 22.72 1.53
C HIS A 73 -0.94 22.56 1.34
N PHE A 74 -0.35 21.55 2.00
CA PHE A 74 1.08 21.26 1.88
C PHE A 74 1.46 20.91 0.44
N VAL A 75 0.74 20.02 -0.22
CA VAL A 75 0.98 19.64 -1.62
C VAL A 75 0.86 20.84 -2.56
N LYS A 76 -0.25 21.57 -2.45
CA LYS A 76 -0.58 22.69 -3.34
C LYS A 76 0.36 23.89 -3.21
N LYS A 77 0.82 24.19 -1.99
CA LYS A 77 1.56 25.43 -1.69
C LYS A 77 3.05 25.22 -1.50
N HIS A 78 3.48 24.00 -1.22
CA HIS A 78 4.87 23.72 -0.89
C HIS A 78 5.45 22.57 -1.70
N LEU A 79 4.93 21.34 -1.63
CA LEU A 79 5.56 20.18 -2.26
C LEU A 79 5.57 20.30 -3.79
N GLY A 80 4.40 20.44 -4.41
CA GLY A 80 4.29 20.54 -5.87
C GLY A 80 5.11 21.70 -6.46
N PRO A 81 4.97 22.94 -5.95
CA PRO A 81 5.79 24.05 -6.42
C PRO A 81 7.30 23.86 -6.20
N THR A 82 7.72 23.19 -5.12
CA THR A 82 9.14 22.89 -4.86
C THR A 82 9.69 21.91 -5.89
N LEU A 83 8.97 20.82 -6.16
CA LEU A 83 9.38 19.83 -7.17
C LEU A 83 9.42 20.48 -8.57
N GLU A 84 8.39 21.23 -8.93
CA GLU A 84 8.31 21.94 -10.22
C GLU A 84 9.50 22.91 -10.40
N SER A 85 9.82 23.72 -9.38
CA SER A 85 10.92 24.69 -9.43
C SER A 85 12.31 24.05 -9.46
N ASN A 86 12.45 22.83 -9.01
CA ASN A 86 13.70 22.05 -9.03
C ASN A 86 13.82 21.13 -10.25
N GLY A 87 12.94 21.27 -11.26
CA GLY A 87 12.96 20.46 -12.48
C GLY A 87 12.52 19.01 -12.27
N GLN A 88 11.72 18.76 -11.25
CA GLN A 88 11.21 17.46 -10.83
C GLN A 88 9.67 17.39 -10.92
N GLY A 89 9.06 18.22 -11.75
CA GLY A 89 7.62 18.31 -11.91
C GLY A 89 6.96 17.05 -12.50
N ASP A 90 7.76 16.13 -13.03
CA ASP A 90 7.30 14.84 -13.55
C ASP A 90 7.19 13.73 -12.46
N LEU A 91 7.67 14.02 -11.24
CA LEU A 91 7.53 13.08 -10.12
C LEU A 91 6.08 12.99 -9.68
N VAL A 92 5.57 11.77 -9.62
CA VAL A 92 4.20 11.48 -9.22
C VAL A 92 3.99 11.79 -7.72
N ILE A 93 2.91 12.49 -7.40
CA ILE A 93 2.48 12.75 -6.02
C ILE A 93 1.16 12.03 -5.77
N LEU A 94 1.19 11.08 -4.86
CA LEU A 94 0.00 10.37 -4.38
C LEU A 94 -0.39 10.90 -2.99
N GLY A 95 -1.64 11.24 -2.82
CA GLY A 95 -2.17 11.63 -1.51
C GLY A 95 -2.87 10.47 -0.80
N PHE A 96 -3.40 10.74 0.40
CA PHE A 96 -4.10 9.81 1.28
C PHE A 96 -3.15 8.80 1.94
N ASP A 97 -2.84 7.67 1.31
CA ASP A 97 -1.91 6.64 1.82
C ASP A 97 -2.37 6.00 3.13
N GLN A 98 -3.67 5.63 3.19
CA GLN A 98 -4.36 5.14 4.38
C GLN A 98 -5.42 4.08 4.02
N ASN A 99 -6.02 3.44 5.03
CA ASN A 99 -7.10 2.47 4.88
C ASN A 99 -8.33 3.04 4.17
N ARG A 100 -9.03 2.19 3.43
CA ARG A 100 -10.03 2.57 2.42
C ARG A 100 -11.31 3.19 2.96
N GLY A 101 -11.65 2.97 4.25
CA GLY A 101 -12.91 3.45 4.82
C GLY A 101 -13.08 4.96 4.75
N ASP A 102 -11.99 5.71 4.91
CA ASP A 102 -12.01 7.18 4.88
C ASP A 102 -11.71 7.77 3.49
N LEU A 103 -11.55 6.91 2.47
CA LEU A 103 -11.14 7.32 1.12
C LEU A 103 -12.05 8.41 0.51
N LYS A 104 -13.37 8.31 0.70
CA LYS A 104 -14.34 9.27 0.15
C LYS A 104 -14.11 10.69 0.68
N GLU A 105 -13.90 10.83 1.98
CA GLU A 105 -13.62 12.14 2.60
C GLU A 105 -12.36 12.78 2.02
N TRP A 106 -11.29 11.99 1.89
CA TRP A 106 -10.01 12.49 1.41
C TRP A 106 -10.05 12.91 -0.06
N VAL A 107 -10.61 12.09 -0.94
CA VAL A 107 -10.71 12.43 -2.37
C VAL A 107 -11.64 13.62 -2.61
N ASP A 108 -12.65 13.85 -1.74
CA ASP A 108 -13.49 15.02 -1.81
C ASP A 108 -12.74 16.33 -1.56
N VAL A 109 -11.75 16.32 -0.70
CA VAL A 109 -10.90 17.49 -0.43
C VAL A 109 -9.80 17.61 -1.49
N MET A 110 -9.07 16.52 -1.78
CA MET A 110 -7.96 16.49 -2.73
C MET A 110 -8.39 16.92 -4.13
N TYR A 111 -9.54 16.44 -4.58
CA TYR A 111 -10.07 16.69 -5.94
C TYR A 111 -11.27 17.63 -5.97
N LYS A 112 -11.44 18.46 -4.95
CA LYS A 112 -12.53 19.42 -4.83
C LYS A 112 -12.61 20.39 -6.02
N ASN A 113 -11.44 20.80 -6.53
CA ASN A 113 -11.30 21.73 -7.65
C ASN A 113 -9.90 21.59 -8.26
N GLU A 114 -9.71 22.20 -9.44
CA GLU A 114 -8.45 22.18 -10.17
C GLU A 114 -7.26 22.66 -9.33
N ALA A 115 -7.45 23.72 -8.54
CA ALA A 115 -6.38 24.27 -7.71
C ALA A 115 -5.91 23.32 -6.59
N ASN A 116 -6.78 22.44 -6.09
CA ASN A 116 -6.40 21.41 -5.12
C ASN A 116 -5.76 20.19 -5.81
N SER A 117 -6.31 19.79 -6.95
CA SER A 117 -5.87 18.59 -7.67
C SER A 117 -4.63 18.77 -8.55
N LYS A 118 -4.17 20.00 -8.78
CA LYS A 118 -3.13 20.35 -9.75
C LYS A 118 -1.88 19.48 -9.63
N TYR A 119 -1.41 19.22 -8.42
CA TYR A 119 -0.16 18.52 -8.15
C TYR A 119 -0.35 17.07 -7.69
N TYR A 120 -1.58 16.63 -7.50
CA TYR A 120 -1.84 15.22 -7.24
C TYR A 120 -1.94 14.45 -8.56
N ASP A 121 -1.20 13.36 -8.67
CA ASP A 121 -1.27 12.42 -9.78
C ASP A 121 -2.12 11.21 -9.43
N GLY A 122 -2.40 11.01 -8.15
CA GLY A 122 -3.24 9.92 -7.71
C GLY A 122 -3.47 9.86 -6.21
N THR A 123 -4.05 8.75 -5.83
CA THR A 123 -4.40 8.40 -4.45
C THR A 123 -3.80 7.04 -4.11
N ALA A 124 -3.09 6.96 -3.00
CA ALA A 124 -2.57 5.73 -2.43
C ALA A 124 -3.54 5.19 -1.37
N ILE A 125 -3.70 3.89 -1.29
CA ILE A 125 -4.60 3.22 -0.35
C ILE A 125 -3.92 2.02 0.31
N HIS A 126 -4.36 1.67 1.54
CA HIS A 126 -3.96 0.50 2.29
C HIS A 126 -5.14 -0.46 2.52
N TRP A 127 -4.86 -1.68 2.95
CA TRP A 127 -5.87 -2.74 3.08
C TRP A 127 -6.24 -3.16 4.52
N TYR A 128 -5.63 -2.54 5.53
CA TYR A 128 -5.64 -3.09 6.90
C TYR A 128 -6.98 -2.98 7.64
N GLU A 129 -7.94 -2.24 7.12
CA GLU A 129 -9.24 -2.05 7.77
C GLU A 129 -10.12 -3.32 7.74
N SER A 130 -9.98 -4.17 6.72
CA SER A 130 -10.75 -5.40 6.59
C SER A 130 -9.93 -6.54 6.02
N THR A 131 -10.17 -7.76 6.51
CA THR A 131 -9.59 -8.98 5.96
C THR A 131 -10.42 -9.60 4.85
N TYR A 132 -11.62 -9.09 4.59
CA TYR A 132 -12.59 -9.65 3.65
C TYR A 132 -13.06 -8.68 2.58
N ASP A 133 -13.22 -7.41 2.94
CA ASP A 133 -13.71 -6.38 2.05
C ASP A 133 -12.57 -5.67 1.34
N TYR A 134 -12.71 -5.43 0.04
CA TYR A 134 -11.84 -4.58 -0.76
C TYR A 134 -12.46 -3.21 -1.05
N PHE A 135 -13.59 -2.87 -0.41
CA PHE A 135 -14.25 -1.56 -0.47
C PHE A 135 -14.56 -1.08 -1.90
N PRO A 136 -15.33 -1.85 -2.68
CA PRO A 136 -15.55 -1.53 -4.09
C PRO A 136 -16.26 -0.19 -4.31
N GLU A 137 -17.14 0.20 -3.38
CA GLU A 137 -17.86 1.48 -3.47
C GLU A 137 -16.93 2.67 -3.29
N GLU A 138 -15.98 2.58 -2.37
CA GLU A 138 -14.95 3.60 -2.10
C GLU A 138 -14.00 3.74 -3.31
N LEU A 139 -13.55 2.62 -3.87
CA LEU A 139 -12.69 2.60 -5.04
C LEU A 139 -13.38 3.21 -6.27
N GLN A 140 -14.62 2.81 -6.53
CA GLN A 140 -15.41 3.38 -7.62
C GLN A 140 -15.68 4.87 -7.43
N TYR A 141 -15.97 5.30 -6.19
CA TYR A 141 -16.16 6.71 -5.87
C TYR A 141 -14.90 7.52 -6.14
N ALA A 142 -13.74 7.04 -5.69
CA ALA A 142 -12.45 7.70 -5.92
C ALA A 142 -12.16 7.86 -7.41
N HIS A 143 -12.37 6.80 -8.20
CA HIS A 143 -12.22 6.87 -9.65
C HIS A 143 -13.22 7.85 -10.30
N GLN A 144 -14.50 7.83 -9.91
CA GLN A 144 -15.51 8.77 -10.45
C GLN A 144 -15.14 10.23 -10.13
N LYS A 145 -14.56 10.47 -8.96
CA LYS A 145 -14.12 11.80 -8.53
C LYS A 145 -12.92 12.31 -9.33
N ALA A 146 -12.02 11.42 -9.70
CA ALA A 146 -10.78 11.76 -10.39
C ALA A 146 -10.39 10.68 -11.43
N PRO A 147 -11.13 10.56 -12.56
CA PRO A 147 -11.03 9.43 -13.47
C PRO A 147 -9.69 9.35 -14.24
N ASN A 148 -8.93 10.44 -14.27
CA ASN A 148 -7.64 10.52 -14.95
C ASN A 148 -6.44 10.49 -13.96
N LYS A 149 -6.69 10.14 -12.70
CA LYS A 149 -5.67 10.06 -11.65
C LYS A 149 -5.47 8.61 -11.25
N HIS A 150 -4.24 8.28 -10.89
CA HIS A 150 -3.90 6.95 -10.38
C HIS A 150 -4.67 6.61 -9.11
N LEU A 151 -4.98 5.33 -8.95
CA LEU A 151 -5.41 4.74 -7.70
C LEU A 151 -4.51 3.53 -7.44
N ILE A 152 -3.68 3.61 -6.41
CA ILE A 152 -2.64 2.61 -6.13
C ILE A 152 -2.88 1.98 -4.76
N GLN A 153 -3.03 0.67 -4.71
CA GLN A 153 -2.91 -0.07 -3.46
C GLN A 153 -1.42 -0.08 -3.07
N ALA A 154 -1.05 0.83 -2.17
CA ALA A 154 0.34 1.15 -1.89
C ALA A 154 0.97 0.28 -0.81
N GLU A 155 0.15 -0.33 0.05
CA GLU A 155 0.64 -1.16 1.15
C GLU A 155 -0.36 -2.24 1.55
N ALA A 156 0.13 -3.47 1.63
CA ALA A 156 -0.59 -4.62 2.16
C ALA A 156 0.40 -5.66 2.68
N CYS A 157 0.15 -6.26 3.82
CA CYS A 157 0.84 -7.47 4.27
C CYS A 157 -0.03 -8.27 5.25
N ILE A 158 0.35 -9.50 5.48
CA ILE A 158 -0.17 -10.31 6.57
C ILE A 158 0.73 -10.03 7.78
N ASP A 159 0.20 -9.30 8.75
CA ASP A 159 0.94 -8.84 9.93
C ASP A 159 0.37 -9.41 11.24
N SER A 160 -0.62 -8.78 11.78
CA SER A 160 -1.22 -9.14 13.06
C SER A 160 -1.82 -10.55 13.12
N GLU A 161 -2.00 -11.19 11.99
CA GLU A 161 -2.42 -12.59 11.89
C GLU A 161 -1.31 -13.58 12.29
N VAL A 162 -0.06 -13.13 12.37
CA VAL A 162 1.06 -13.95 12.81
C VAL A 162 1.38 -13.61 14.26
N PRO A 163 0.97 -14.42 15.27
CA PRO A 163 1.28 -14.10 16.65
C PRO A 163 2.80 -14.06 16.90
N ALA A 164 3.25 -12.99 17.51
CA ALA A 164 4.67 -12.77 17.81
C ALA A 164 5.32 -13.83 18.73
N TRP A 165 4.49 -14.61 19.44
CA TRP A 165 4.95 -15.69 20.34
C TRP A 165 5.15 -17.04 19.64
N LYS A 166 4.83 -17.14 18.35
CA LYS A 166 5.07 -18.39 17.59
C LYS A 166 6.57 -18.63 17.41
N ASP A 167 6.99 -19.81 17.78
CA ASP A 167 8.32 -20.28 17.42
C ASP A 167 8.36 -20.84 15.99
N ASP A 168 9.55 -21.01 15.46
CA ASP A 168 9.77 -21.53 14.11
C ASP A 168 9.18 -22.92 13.91
N ALA A 169 9.33 -23.81 14.90
CA ALA A 169 8.85 -25.18 14.81
C ALA A 169 7.33 -25.22 14.68
N TRP A 170 6.63 -24.38 15.44
CA TRP A 170 5.19 -24.25 15.34
C TRP A 170 4.79 -23.67 13.99
N TYR A 171 5.41 -22.59 13.55
CA TYR A 171 5.09 -21.92 12.29
C TYR A 171 5.18 -22.85 11.07
N TRP A 172 6.17 -23.72 11.03
CA TRP A 172 6.41 -24.67 9.94
C TRP A 172 5.70 -26.01 10.11
N SER A 173 5.05 -26.23 11.25
CA SER A 173 4.32 -27.48 11.52
C SER A 173 3.00 -27.54 10.78
N LYS A 174 2.45 -28.76 10.64
CA LYS A 174 1.09 -28.95 10.10
C LYS A 174 0.02 -28.34 11.01
N GLN A 175 0.31 -28.16 12.28
CA GLN A 175 -0.57 -27.57 13.27
C GLN A 175 -0.58 -26.03 13.19
N ALA A 176 0.42 -25.41 12.60
CA ALA A 176 0.43 -23.98 12.34
C ALA A 176 -0.58 -23.61 11.26
N THR A 177 -1.78 -24.08 11.42
CA THR A 177 -2.84 -23.92 10.45
C THR A 177 -3.66 -22.69 10.73
N ASP A 178 -3.49 -22.05 11.86
CA ASP A 178 -4.42 -21.01 12.29
C ASP A 178 -3.85 -19.59 12.23
N TRP A 179 -2.56 -19.41 12.19
CA TRP A 179 -1.89 -18.10 12.06
C TRP A 179 -2.60 -16.94 12.79
N GLY A 180 -3.38 -17.25 13.85
CA GLY A 180 -4.18 -16.27 14.54
C GLY A 180 -5.50 -15.89 13.87
N PHE A 181 -6.00 -16.65 12.92
CA PHE A 181 -7.28 -16.39 12.23
C PHE A 181 -8.53 -16.74 13.06
N ASP A 182 -8.58 -16.37 14.32
CA ASP A 182 -9.73 -16.55 15.20
C ASP A 182 -10.99 -15.81 14.69
N TRP A 183 -10.75 -14.69 14.00
CA TRP A 183 -11.76 -13.86 13.35
C TRP A 183 -12.37 -14.48 12.09
N ARG A 184 -11.84 -15.60 11.60
CA ARG A 184 -12.34 -16.28 10.41
C ARG A 184 -13.76 -16.76 10.58
N GLU A 185 -14.62 -16.45 9.59
CA GLU A 185 -16.00 -16.93 9.58
C GLU A 185 -16.08 -18.46 9.65
N PRO A 186 -16.98 -19.03 10.51
CA PRO A 186 -17.15 -20.46 10.64
C PRO A 186 -17.43 -21.17 9.31
N ALA A 187 -18.18 -20.55 8.40
CA ALA A 187 -18.51 -21.11 7.09
C ALA A 187 -17.29 -21.33 6.18
N LYS A 188 -16.17 -20.65 6.46
CA LYS A 188 -14.92 -20.74 5.69
C LYS A 188 -13.83 -21.55 6.38
N LYS A 189 -14.15 -22.28 7.43
CA LYS A 189 -13.19 -23.14 8.15
C LYS A 189 -12.61 -24.28 7.30
N TYR A 190 -13.22 -24.59 6.17
CA TYR A 190 -12.70 -25.58 5.22
C TYR A 190 -11.45 -25.08 4.47
N LEU A 191 -11.21 -23.76 4.40
CA LEU A 191 -10.01 -23.24 3.81
C LEU A 191 -8.81 -23.63 4.67
N HIS A 192 -7.80 -24.23 4.03
CA HIS A 192 -6.57 -24.57 4.74
C HIS A 192 -5.92 -23.29 5.26
N PRO A 193 -5.68 -23.16 6.57
CA PRO A 193 -5.28 -21.87 7.15
C PRO A 193 -3.98 -21.29 6.60
N LYS A 194 -3.03 -22.12 6.18
CA LYS A 194 -1.80 -21.67 5.51
C LYS A 194 -2.06 -21.00 4.16
N TYR A 195 -3.21 -21.25 3.54
CA TYR A 195 -3.62 -20.65 2.28
C TYR A 195 -4.66 -19.54 2.45
N ALA A 196 -5.17 -19.30 3.67
CA ALA A 196 -6.09 -18.21 3.91
C ALA A 196 -5.49 -16.83 3.51
N PRO A 197 -4.22 -16.52 3.83
CA PRO A 197 -3.57 -15.30 3.34
C PRO A 197 -3.50 -15.23 1.81
N VAL A 198 -3.29 -16.35 1.14
CA VAL A 198 -3.28 -16.43 -0.33
C VAL A 198 -4.63 -16.03 -0.92
N ASN A 199 -5.71 -16.54 -0.34
CA ASN A 199 -7.07 -16.16 -0.76
C ASN A 199 -7.35 -14.67 -0.51
N ARG A 200 -6.83 -14.10 0.57
CA ARG A 200 -6.94 -12.67 0.86
C ARG A 200 -6.24 -11.84 -0.20
N TYR A 201 -4.99 -12.18 -0.55
CA TYR A 201 -4.23 -11.51 -1.62
C TYR A 201 -4.96 -11.61 -2.96
N ALA A 202 -5.33 -12.82 -3.38
CA ALA A 202 -6.01 -13.02 -4.66
C ALA A 202 -7.30 -12.20 -4.75
N ARG A 203 -8.14 -12.26 -3.70
CA ARG A 203 -9.40 -11.51 -3.64
C ARG A 203 -9.17 -10.01 -3.72
N ASP A 204 -8.23 -9.50 -2.92
CA ASP A 204 -7.96 -8.08 -2.88
C ASP A 204 -7.38 -7.57 -4.20
N ILE A 205 -6.40 -8.28 -4.78
CA ILE A 205 -5.81 -7.91 -6.06
C ILE A 205 -6.87 -7.91 -7.17
N ILE A 206 -7.67 -8.98 -7.28
CA ILE A 206 -8.75 -9.08 -8.29
C ILE A 206 -9.78 -7.97 -8.06
N GLY A 207 -10.19 -7.75 -6.80
CA GLY A 207 -11.14 -6.71 -6.43
C GLY A 207 -10.62 -5.32 -6.79
N CYS A 208 -9.37 -5.03 -6.48
CA CYS A 208 -8.69 -3.78 -6.82
C CYS A 208 -8.64 -3.57 -8.33
N LEU A 209 -8.11 -4.53 -9.10
CA LEU A 209 -7.99 -4.43 -10.55
C LEU A 209 -9.35 -4.21 -11.24
N ASN A 210 -10.40 -4.90 -10.78
CA ASN A 210 -11.75 -4.74 -11.30
C ASN A 210 -12.44 -3.42 -10.90
N ASN A 211 -11.83 -2.67 -9.95
CA ASN A 211 -12.35 -1.40 -9.42
C ASN A 211 -11.34 -0.24 -9.56
N TRP A 212 -10.69 -0.16 -10.71
CA TRP A 212 -9.89 0.99 -11.14
C TRP A 212 -8.53 1.19 -10.42
N VAL A 213 -8.06 0.20 -9.69
CA VAL A 213 -6.73 0.28 -9.08
C VAL A 213 -5.68 -0.09 -10.12
N ASP A 214 -4.71 0.80 -10.34
CA ASP A 214 -3.67 0.69 -11.37
C ASP A 214 -2.49 -0.20 -10.96
N GLY A 215 -2.27 -0.36 -9.67
CA GLY A 215 -1.15 -1.12 -9.11
C GLY A 215 -1.42 -1.62 -7.71
N TRP A 216 -0.75 -2.72 -7.36
CA TRP A 216 -0.85 -3.35 -6.05
C TRP A 216 0.55 -3.67 -5.53
N VAL A 217 0.89 -3.14 -4.35
CA VAL A 217 2.22 -3.22 -3.74
C VAL A 217 2.12 -3.93 -2.41
N ASP A 218 2.99 -4.94 -2.23
CA ASP A 218 3.20 -5.63 -0.97
C ASP A 218 4.13 -4.80 -0.07
N TRP A 219 3.91 -4.86 1.25
CA TRP A 219 4.76 -4.16 2.22
C TRP A 219 6.17 -4.76 2.30
N ASN A 220 6.26 -6.08 2.44
CA ASN A 220 7.53 -6.75 2.62
C ASN A 220 7.75 -7.83 1.57
N MET A 221 8.76 -7.68 0.73
CA MET A 221 9.13 -8.72 -0.24
C MET A 221 9.88 -9.87 0.43
N VAL A 222 10.79 -9.58 1.35
CA VAL A 222 11.69 -10.54 1.98
C VAL A 222 11.74 -10.32 3.49
N LEU A 223 11.51 -11.35 4.27
CA LEU A 223 11.63 -11.33 5.73
C LEU A 223 12.38 -12.58 6.23
N ASP A 224 12.78 -12.57 7.51
CA ASP A 224 13.29 -13.76 8.19
C ASP A 224 12.17 -14.72 8.61
N ARG A 225 12.51 -15.87 9.18
CA ARG A 225 11.55 -16.90 9.60
C ARG A 225 10.59 -16.45 10.70
N GLN A 226 10.95 -15.44 11.47
CA GLN A 226 10.08 -14.86 12.50
C GLN A 226 9.14 -13.79 11.96
N GLY A 227 9.36 -13.32 10.71
CA GLY A 227 8.61 -12.21 10.13
C GLY A 227 9.23 -10.85 10.41
N GLY A 228 10.54 -10.83 10.57
CA GLY A 228 11.36 -9.62 10.76
C GLY A 228 12.40 -9.44 9.65
N PRO A 229 13.35 -8.52 9.82
CA PRO A 229 13.55 -7.73 11.03
C PRO A 229 12.50 -6.65 11.26
N ASN A 230 12.17 -6.42 12.52
CA ASN A 230 11.41 -5.26 12.95
C ASN A 230 11.76 -4.91 14.39
N TRP A 231 11.45 -3.71 14.83
CA TRP A 231 11.82 -3.24 16.16
C TRP A 231 10.63 -3.11 17.11
N PHE A 232 9.39 -3.16 16.58
CA PHE A 232 8.18 -3.03 17.38
C PHE A 232 7.46 -4.37 17.65
N LYS A 233 8.04 -5.51 17.23
CA LYS A 233 7.45 -6.84 17.29
C LYS A 233 6.19 -7.01 16.44
N ASN A 234 6.07 -6.22 15.40
CA ASN A 234 5.03 -6.37 14.39
C ASN A 234 5.49 -7.40 13.34
N TRP A 235 5.35 -8.68 13.67
CA TRP A 235 5.81 -9.78 12.83
C TRP A 235 4.90 -9.95 11.63
N CYS A 236 5.50 -9.99 10.45
CA CYS A 236 4.80 -10.08 9.18
C CYS A 236 5.10 -11.39 8.46
N VAL A 237 4.32 -11.72 7.45
CA VAL A 237 4.61 -12.79 6.49
C VAL A 237 4.95 -12.16 5.14
N ALA A 238 6.04 -12.61 4.52
CA ALA A 238 6.48 -12.13 3.22
C ALA A 238 6.34 -13.22 2.14
N PRO A 239 6.31 -12.83 0.85
CA PRO A 239 6.46 -13.76 -0.26
C PRO A 239 7.72 -14.60 -0.19
N ILE A 240 8.81 -14.04 0.28
CA ILE A 240 10.12 -14.72 0.39
C ILE A 240 10.58 -14.68 1.83
N ILE A 241 10.94 -15.85 2.36
CA ILE A 241 11.53 -16.00 3.70
C ILE A 241 12.99 -16.43 3.56
N VAL A 242 13.88 -15.78 4.28
CA VAL A 242 15.31 -16.11 4.32
C VAL A 242 15.65 -16.66 5.70
N ASP A 243 16.23 -17.84 5.73
CA ASP A 243 16.82 -18.44 6.92
C ASP A 243 18.34 -18.26 6.86
N THR A 244 18.86 -17.33 7.64
CA THR A 244 20.29 -17.02 7.67
C THR A 244 21.11 -18.03 8.48
N GLU A 245 20.46 -18.87 9.29
CA GLU A 245 21.15 -19.92 10.06
C GLU A 245 21.37 -21.17 9.22
N LEU A 246 20.39 -21.49 8.36
CA LEU A 246 20.46 -22.65 7.47
C LEU A 246 20.97 -22.31 6.07
N ASP A 247 21.20 -21.03 5.78
CA ASP A 247 21.54 -20.53 4.43
C ASP A 247 20.50 -20.96 3.37
N GLU A 248 19.21 -20.84 3.70
CA GLU A 248 18.10 -21.28 2.87
C GLU A 248 17.15 -20.12 2.53
N VAL A 249 16.49 -20.25 1.37
CA VAL A 249 15.45 -19.31 0.91
C VAL A 249 14.18 -20.09 0.64
N TYR A 250 13.06 -19.63 1.22
CA TYR A 250 11.75 -20.24 1.06
C TYR A 250 10.82 -19.33 0.29
N LEU A 251 10.23 -19.83 -0.79
CA LEU A 251 9.14 -19.18 -1.50
C LEU A 251 7.81 -19.59 -0.86
N THR A 252 7.14 -18.65 -0.24
CA THR A 252 5.87 -18.91 0.44
C THR A 252 4.69 -18.99 -0.54
N PRO A 253 3.51 -19.48 -0.12
CA PRO A 253 2.31 -19.40 -0.97
C PRO A 253 1.98 -18.00 -1.47
N LEU A 254 2.36 -16.93 -0.73
CA LEU A 254 2.18 -15.53 -1.16
C LEU A 254 3.01 -15.20 -2.39
N TYR A 255 4.23 -15.73 -2.51
CA TYR A 255 5.05 -15.59 -3.71
C TYR A 255 4.33 -16.13 -4.95
N TYR A 256 3.71 -17.29 -4.81
CA TYR A 256 3.03 -17.92 -5.94
C TYR A 256 1.75 -17.17 -6.33
N VAL A 257 0.94 -16.72 -5.37
CA VAL A 257 -0.25 -15.93 -5.72
C VAL A 257 0.12 -14.60 -6.37
N MET A 258 1.14 -13.89 -5.85
CA MET A 258 1.64 -12.67 -6.49
C MET A 258 2.12 -12.94 -7.92
N SER A 259 2.77 -14.08 -8.16
CA SER A 259 3.27 -14.43 -9.50
C SER A 259 2.18 -14.67 -10.53
N HIS A 260 0.97 -15.08 -10.14
CA HIS A 260 -0.17 -15.19 -11.06
C HIS A 260 -0.56 -13.84 -11.68
N PHE A 261 -0.30 -12.74 -11.00
CA PHE A 261 -0.53 -11.39 -11.48
C PHE A 261 0.74 -10.79 -12.09
N SER A 262 1.80 -10.65 -11.30
CA SER A 262 2.99 -9.88 -11.65
C SER A 262 3.78 -10.44 -12.84
N LYS A 263 3.73 -11.76 -13.04
CA LYS A 263 4.41 -12.41 -14.18
C LYS A 263 3.68 -12.17 -15.50
N PHE A 264 2.37 -12.10 -15.49
CA PHE A 264 1.55 -12.13 -16.70
C PHE A 264 0.92 -10.79 -17.04
N ILE A 265 0.50 -10.01 -16.06
CA ILE A 265 -0.03 -8.65 -16.25
C ILE A 265 1.15 -7.70 -16.37
N ARG A 266 1.32 -7.09 -17.52
CA ARG A 266 2.48 -6.24 -17.81
C ARG A 266 2.16 -4.76 -17.63
N PRO A 267 3.15 -3.91 -17.30
CA PRO A 267 2.96 -2.46 -17.29
C PRO A 267 2.30 -1.97 -18.58
N GLY A 268 1.26 -1.15 -18.47
CA GLY A 268 0.44 -0.70 -19.60
C GLY A 268 -0.67 -1.68 -20.03
N ALA A 269 -0.90 -2.76 -19.28
CA ALA A 269 -2.07 -3.62 -19.50
C ALA A 269 -3.37 -2.87 -19.20
N HIS A 270 -4.41 -3.17 -19.97
CA HIS A 270 -5.75 -2.62 -19.77
C HIS A 270 -6.69 -3.70 -19.27
N ILE A 271 -7.33 -3.47 -18.13
CA ILE A 271 -8.35 -4.37 -17.60
C ILE A 271 -9.55 -4.38 -18.55
N ILE A 272 -10.05 -5.56 -18.88
CA ILE A 272 -11.21 -5.77 -19.71
C ILE A 272 -12.35 -6.35 -18.89
N LYS A 273 -13.58 -5.92 -19.20
CA LYS A 273 -14.76 -6.39 -18.49
C LYS A 273 -14.97 -7.88 -18.73
N VAL A 274 -15.09 -8.63 -17.63
CA VAL A 274 -15.43 -10.05 -17.63
C VAL A 274 -16.92 -10.22 -17.31
N GLN A 275 -17.61 -11.07 -18.05
CA GLN A 275 -18.90 -11.61 -17.63
C GLN A 275 -18.67 -12.97 -16.99
N ASN A 276 -18.80 -13.04 -15.69
CA ASN A 276 -18.72 -14.29 -14.93
C ASN A 276 -20.14 -14.76 -14.60
N THR A 277 -20.44 -16.01 -14.91
CA THR A 277 -21.72 -16.66 -14.61
C THR A 277 -21.70 -17.50 -13.33
N ASP A 278 -20.51 -17.69 -12.76
CA ASP A 278 -20.33 -18.42 -11.52
C ASP A 278 -19.97 -17.42 -10.41
N ASN A 279 -20.89 -17.20 -9.48
CA ASN A 279 -20.73 -16.24 -8.38
C ASN A 279 -19.69 -16.67 -7.34
N ASP A 280 -19.27 -17.93 -7.35
CA ASP A 280 -18.26 -18.47 -6.42
C ASP A 280 -16.83 -18.19 -6.91
N LEU A 281 -16.68 -17.73 -8.17
CA LEU A 281 -15.40 -17.38 -8.75
C LEU A 281 -15.20 -15.87 -8.82
N MET A 282 -14.05 -15.37 -8.38
CA MET A 282 -13.58 -14.03 -8.69
C MET A 282 -12.64 -14.12 -9.90
N VAL A 283 -12.86 -13.26 -10.88
CA VAL A 283 -12.09 -13.26 -12.12
C VAL A 283 -11.71 -11.83 -12.49
N SER A 284 -10.47 -11.64 -12.90
CA SER A 284 -10.01 -10.44 -13.59
C SER A 284 -9.38 -10.80 -14.92
N ALA A 285 -9.51 -9.94 -15.91
CA ALA A 285 -8.86 -10.13 -17.20
C ALA A 285 -8.28 -8.82 -17.73
N CYS A 286 -7.17 -8.93 -18.43
CA CYS A 286 -6.54 -7.78 -19.06
C CYS A 286 -6.02 -8.10 -20.45
N LYS A 287 -5.76 -7.04 -21.21
CA LYS A 287 -5.01 -7.07 -22.46
C LYS A 287 -3.70 -6.35 -22.29
N ASN A 288 -2.60 -7.05 -22.48
CA ASN A 288 -1.25 -6.52 -22.44
C ASN A 288 -0.93 -5.65 -23.68
N PRO A 289 0.11 -4.79 -23.61
CA PRO A 289 0.55 -3.97 -24.74
C PRO A 289 0.96 -4.78 -25.99
N ASP A 290 1.44 -6.01 -25.81
CA ASP A 290 1.80 -6.92 -26.92
C ASP A 290 0.58 -7.60 -27.56
N GLY A 291 -0.63 -7.31 -27.06
CA GLY A 291 -1.88 -7.88 -27.56
C GLY A 291 -2.29 -9.19 -26.89
N SER A 292 -1.45 -9.79 -26.06
CA SER A 292 -1.80 -10.99 -25.30
C SER A 292 -2.92 -10.71 -24.27
N ALA A 293 -3.79 -11.68 -24.05
CA ALA A 293 -4.83 -11.62 -23.03
C ALA A 293 -4.44 -12.48 -21.83
N VAL A 294 -4.70 -11.97 -20.65
CA VAL A 294 -4.49 -12.67 -19.38
C VAL A 294 -5.83 -12.76 -18.65
N VAL A 295 -6.12 -13.94 -18.13
CA VAL A 295 -7.27 -14.20 -17.24
C VAL A 295 -6.73 -14.82 -15.96
N VAL A 296 -7.08 -14.26 -14.83
CA VAL A 296 -6.71 -14.74 -13.49
C VAL A 296 -7.96 -14.98 -12.68
#